data_059d910c191ff63dcde0d410af744ad8
#
_entry.id   059d910c191ff63dcde0d410af744ad8
#
_cell.length_a   1.000
_cell.length_b   1.000
_cell.length_c   1.000
_cell.angle_alpha   90.00
_cell.angle_beta   90.00
_cell.angle_gamma   90.00
#
_symmetry.space_group_name_H-M   'P 1'
#
loop_
_entity.id
_entity.type
_entity.pdbx_description
1 polymer ?
#
loop_
_entity_poly.entity_id
_entity_poly.type
_entity_poly.pdbx_seq_one_letter_code
_entity_poly.pdbx_strand_id
1 'polypeptide(L)'
;MMRADTRPFAIALALLLVAAGTAPSRPTIAVIPVVLHNMSASPDMPEDSATIVQLTEQTRLRLAGCGYPVTPVSAPSLTAEHPGASYLWEHPDVVAVWGAAQHADWVLVSRLNRIGPWIAEWEVQVVSTKLQRAMDTRVIELKGIGRDTTLTAHMSVRGAAWLVDQVTQSVAHATADTTAAGRPCHA
;
A
#
# COMPACT_ATOMS: atom_id res chain seq x y z
N MET A 1 30.88 -60.55 -19.14
CA MET A 1 29.53 -60.00 -18.94
C MET A 1 29.59 -59.06 -17.77
N MET A 2 29.84 -57.74 -18.04
CA MET A 2 29.95 -56.72 -17.01
C MET A 2 28.63 -55.95 -16.95
N ARG A 3 27.94 -56.00 -15.81
CA ARG A 3 26.74 -55.18 -15.51
C ARG A 3 27.23 -53.84 -14.95
N ALA A 4 27.02 -52.77 -15.69
CA ALA A 4 27.28 -51.42 -15.23
C ALA A 4 26.17 -50.98 -14.28
N ASP A 5 26.52 -50.60 -13.05
CA ASP A 5 25.64 -50.10 -12.02
C ASP A 5 25.40 -48.61 -12.22
N THR A 6 24.23 -48.23 -12.76
CA THR A 6 23.86 -46.86 -13.10
C THR A 6 23.09 -46.10 -12.00
N ARG A 7 23.19 -46.53 -10.73
CA ARG A 7 22.34 -46.01 -9.63
C ARG A 7 22.78 -44.73 -8.89
N PRO A 8 24.00 -44.14 -8.98
CA PRO A 8 24.34 -42.95 -8.20
C PRO A 8 23.94 -41.64 -8.87
N PHE A 9 23.62 -41.58 -10.17
CA PHE A 9 23.33 -40.29 -10.84
C PHE A 9 21.91 -39.76 -10.63
N ALA A 10 20.94 -40.57 -10.32
CA ALA A 10 19.53 -40.15 -10.16
C ALA A 10 19.28 -39.43 -8.84
N ILE A 11 20.07 -39.66 -7.79
CA ILE A 11 19.87 -39.04 -6.46
C ILE A 11 20.44 -37.64 -6.42
N ALA A 12 21.50 -37.35 -7.16
CA ALA A 12 22.11 -36.02 -7.20
C ALA A 12 21.26 -34.97 -7.92
N LEU A 13 20.45 -35.37 -8.91
CA LEU A 13 19.57 -34.47 -9.65
C LEU A 13 18.30 -34.07 -8.85
N ALA A 14 17.81 -34.97 -7.98
CA ALA A 14 16.64 -34.67 -7.14
C ALA A 14 16.95 -33.68 -6.00
N LEU A 15 18.19 -33.65 -5.51
CA LEU A 15 18.61 -32.70 -4.45
C LEU A 15 18.83 -31.26 -4.95
N LEU A 16 19.06 -31.06 -6.25
CA LEU A 16 19.22 -29.72 -6.84
C LEU A 16 17.88 -28.99 -7.08
N LEU A 17 16.77 -29.71 -7.14
CA LEU A 17 15.44 -29.13 -7.36
C LEU A 17 14.74 -28.60 -6.07
N VAL A 18 15.26 -28.93 -4.89
CA VAL A 18 14.67 -28.51 -3.61
C VAL A 18 15.19 -27.15 -3.12
N ALA A 19 16.25 -26.63 -3.73
CA ALA A 19 16.87 -25.35 -3.35
C ALA A 19 16.36 -24.15 -4.16
N ALA A 20 15.24 -24.27 -4.89
CA ALA A 20 14.52 -23.09 -5.37
C ALA A 20 13.80 -22.44 -4.20
N GLY A 21 14.58 -21.86 -3.27
CA GLY A 21 14.05 -21.03 -2.21
C GLY A 21 13.14 -19.98 -2.84
N THR A 22 11.87 -19.97 -2.45
CA THR A 22 10.92 -18.92 -2.84
C THR A 22 11.57 -17.60 -2.48
N ALA A 23 11.88 -16.78 -3.49
CA ALA A 23 12.34 -15.43 -3.24
C ALA A 23 11.32 -14.78 -2.29
N PRO A 24 11.77 -14.09 -1.23
CA PRO A 24 10.85 -13.48 -0.28
C PRO A 24 9.94 -12.53 -1.06
N SER A 25 8.64 -12.81 -0.99
CA SER A 25 7.64 -11.98 -1.65
C SER A 25 7.51 -10.68 -0.86
N ARG A 26 7.41 -9.54 -1.57
CA ARG A 26 7.03 -8.27 -0.95
C ARG A 26 5.68 -8.42 -0.24
N PRO A 27 5.45 -7.66 0.84
CA PRO A 27 4.17 -7.68 1.53
C PRO A 27 3.03 -7.30 0.60
N THR A 28 1.89 -7.98 0.75
CA THR A 28 0.66 -7.68 0.02
C THR A 28 0.01 -6.44 0.62
N ILE A 29 -0.38 -5.49 -0.22
CA ILE A 29 -0.94 -4.21 0.20
C ILE A 29 -2.38 -4.07 -0.29
N ALA A 30 -3.30 -3.78 0.63
CA ALA A 30 -4.63 -3.30 0.29
C ALA A 30 -4.64 -1.76 0.32
N VAL A 31 -5.12 -1.12 -0.74
CA VAL A 31 -5.24 0.34 -0.82
C VAL A 31 -6.71 0.71 -0.71
N ILE A 32 -7.10 1.27 0.43
CA ILE A 32 -8.45 1.82 0.62
C ILE A 32 -8.58 3.10 -0.21
N PRO A 33 -9.70 3.32 -0.91
CA PRO A 33 -9.93 4.59 -1.60
C PRO A 33 -9.75 5.78 -0.68
N VAL A 34 -9.14 6.83 -1.21
CA VAL A 34 -8.96 8.10 -0.50
C VAL A 34 -10.34 8.65 -0.13
N VAL A 35 -10.49 9.11 1.10
CA VAL A 35 -11.72 9.75 1.59
C VAL A 35 -11.53 11.26 1.64
N LEU A 36 -12.51 12.01 1.15
CA LEU A 36 -12.51 13.46 1.27
C LEU A 36 -12.95 13.87 2.68
N HIS A 37 -12.14 14.69 3.32
CA HIS A 37 -12.47 15.40 4.55
C HIS A 37 -12.45 16.90 4.29
N ASN A 38 -13.61 17.45 3.99
CA ASN A 38 -13.71 18.88 3.69
C ASN A 38 -13.73 19.71 4.97
N MET A 39 -12.62 20.33 5.29
CA MET A 39 -12.45 21.23 6.44
C MET A 39 -12.68 22.70 6.06
N SER A 40 -12.93 23.00 4.78
CA SER A 40 -13.19 24.34 4.31
C SER A 40 -14.66 24.75 4.53
N ALA A 41 -14.93 26.03 4.52
CA ALA A 41 -16.31 26.56 4.54
C ALA A 41 -17.05 26.43 3.18
N SER A 42 -16.33 25.97 2.14
CA SER A 42 -16.90 25.80 0.79
C SER A 42 -17.49 24.42 0.61
N PRO A 43 -18.54 24.24 -0.20
CA PRO A 43 -19.09 22.92 -0.50
C PRO A 43 -18.07 22.04 -1.23
N ASP A 44 -18.31 20.73 -1.25
CA ASP A 44 -17.51 19.78 -2.05
C ASP A 44 -17.63 20.13 -3.52
N MET A 45 -16.51 20.03 -4.24
CA MET A 45 -16.42 20.35 -5.65
C MET A 45 -16.22 19.08 -6.49
N PRO A 46 -16.66 19.06 -7.75
CA PRO A 46 -16.43 17.92 -8.64
C PRO A 46 -14.93 17.54 -8.76
N GLU A 47 -14.04 18.54 -8.69
CA GLU A 47 -12.59 18.38 -8.74
C GLU A 47 -12.05 17.62 -7.52
N ASP A 48 -12.69 17.75 -6.36
CA ASP A 48 -12.32 16.97 -5.16
C ASP A 48 -12.54 15.48 -5.40
N SER A 49 -13.69 15.11 -5.98
CA SER A 49 -13.99 13.73 -6.34
C SER A 49 -13.03 13.18 -7.38
N ALA A 50 -12.68 13.98 -8.40
CA ALA A 50 -11.68 13.59 -9.39
C ALA A 50 -10.30 13.40 -8.75
N THR A 51 -9.91 14.26 -7.82
CA THR A 51 -8.63 14.18 -7.11
C THR A 51 -8.54 12.89 -6.28
N ILE A 52 -9.55 12.55 -5.48
CA ILE A 52 -9.52 11.34 -4.64
C ILE A 52 -9.47 10.05 -5.48
N VAL A 53 -10.18 10.01 -6.62
CA VAL A 53 -10.10 8.88 -7.55
C VAL A 53 -8.69 8.76 -8.12
N GLN A 54 -8.11 9.84 -8.60
CA GLN A 54 -6.76 9.87 -9.16
C GLN A 54 -5.70 9.47 -8.13
N LEU A 55 -5.76 10.00 -6.91
CA LEU A 55 -4.84 9.63 -5.82
C LEU A 55 -4.91 8.14 -5.53
N THR A 56 -6.12 7.58 -5.45
CA THR A 56 -6.33 6.15 -5.20
C THR A 56 -5.70 5.29 -6.30
N GLU A 57 -6.06 5.55 -7.55
CA GLU A 57 -5.62 4.73 -8.69
C GLU A 57 -4.11 4.88 -8.95
N GLN A 58 -3.57 6.09 -8.90
CA GLN A 58 -2.14 6.31 -9.09
C GLN A 58 -1.31 5.65 -7.97
N THR A 59 -1.83 5.65 -6.73
CA THR A 59 -1.17 4.95 -5.62
C THR A 59 -1.10 3.45 -5.87
N ARG A 60 -2.21 2.83 -6.30
CA ARG A 60 -2.25 1.41 -6.66
C ARG A 60 -1.26 1.08 -7.78
N LEU A 61 -1.31 1.85 -8.86
CA LEU A 61 -0.42 1.67 -10.01
C LEU A 61 1.05 1.83 -9.62
N ARG A 62 1.37 2.83 -8.81
CA ARG A 62 2.74 3.06 -8.35
C ARG A 62 3.26 1.90 -7.49
N LEU A 63 2.49 1.44 -6.52
CA LEU A 63 2.86 0.31 -5.67
C LEU A 63 3.04 -0.98 -6.49
N ALA A 64 2.11 -1.26 -7.39
CA ALA A 64 2.22 -2.42 -8.29
C ALA A 64 3.46 -2.32 -9.19
N GLY A 65 3.75 -1.14 -9.75
CA GLY A 65 4.95 -0.86 -10.55
C GLY A 65 6.25 -1.02 -9.77
N CYS A 66 6.21 -0.88 -8.44
CA CYS A 66 7.32 -1.17 -7.54
C CYS A 66 7.41 -2.66 -7.14
N GLY A 67 6.53 -3.51 -7.64
CA GLY A 67 6.52 -4.94 -7.38
C GLY A 67 5.82 -5.35 -6.07
N TYR A 68 5.02 -4.46 -5.47
CA TYR A 68 4.14 -4.86 -4.37
C TYR A 68 2.90 -5.56 -4.95
N PRO A 69 2.51 -6.74 -4.43
CA PRO A 69 1.19 -7.29 -4.69
C PRO A 69 0.13 -6.35 -4.12
N VAL A 70 -0.72 -5.78 -4.98
CA VAL A 70 -1.80 -4.87 -4.56
C VAL A 70 -3.12 -5.59 -4.67
N THR A 71 -3.84 -5.70 -3.55
CA THR A 71 -5.18 -6.29 -3.52
C THR A 71 -6.20 -5.26 -4.00
N PRO A 72 -7.03 -5.57 -5.01
CA PRO A 72 -8.12 -4.72 -5.40
C PRO A 72 -9.14 -4.64 -4.27
N VAL A 73 -9.48 -3.43 -3.86
CA VAL A 73 -10.46 -3.18 -2.80
C VAL A 73 -11.73 -2.65 -3.42
N SER A 74 -12.83 -3.32 -3.20
CA SER A 74 -14.16 -2.75 -3.42
C SER A 74 -14.56 -1.99 -2.14
N ALA A 75 -14.48 -0.67 -2.20
CA ALA A 75 -14.72 0.21 -1.06
C ALA A 75 -16.16 0.25 -0.51
N PRO A 76 -17.22 -0.11 -1.25
CA PRO A 76 -18.58 0.14 -0.81
C PRO A 76 -18.94 -0.50 0.55
N SER A 77 -18.40 -1.68 0.87
CA SER A 77 -18.74 -2.34 2.13
C SER A 77 -18.12 -1.66 3.34
N LEU A 78 -16.82 -1.34 3.29
CA LEU A 78 -16.11 -0.78 4.44
C LEU A 78 -16.57 0.66 4.75
N THR A 79 -16.75 1.49 3.73
CA THR A 79 -17.25 2.86 3.89
C THR A 79 -18.73 2.95 4.19
N ALA A 80 -19.55 1.97 3.79
CA ALA A 80 -20.96 1.91 4.12
C ALA A 80 -21.19 1.52 5.59
N GLU A 81 -20.36 0.64 6.13
CA GLU A 81 -20.41 0.26 7.55
C GLU A 81 -19.82 1.36 8.46
N HIS A 82 -18.91 2.17 7.94
CA HIS A 82 -18.17 3.20 8.67
C HIS A 82 -18.18 4.53 7.90
N PRO A 83 -19.30 5.25 7.86
CA PRO A 83 -19.51 6.39 6.95
C PRO A 83 -18.73 7.66 7.31
N GLY A 84 -18.05 7.69 8.45
CA GLY A 84 -17.24 8.86 8.84
C GLY A 84 -15.91 8.94 8.08
N ALA A 85 -15.65 10.07 7.42
CA ALA A 85 -14.41 10.30 6.66
C ALA A 85 -13.13 10.08 7.51
N SER A 86 -13.20 10.31 8.81
CA SER A 86 -12.09 10.13 9.75
C SER A 86 -12.11 8.77 10.46
N TYR A 87 -13.22 8.03 10.43
CA TYR A 87 -13.37 6.83 11.24
C TYR A 87 -12.26 5.80 10.99
N LEU A 88 -12.04 5.42 9.74
CA LEU A 88 -11.00 4.44 9.40
C LEU A 88 -9.58 4.93 9.70
N TRP A 89 -9.38 6.24 9.67
CA TRP A 89 -8.13 6.86 10.04
C TRP A 89 -7.84 6.74 11.54
N GLU A 90 -8.86 6.91 12.36
CA GLU A 90 -8.77 6.88 13.83
C GLU A 90 -8.83 5.46 14.40
N HIS A 91 -9.29 4.48 13.61
CA HIS A 91 -9.46 3.08 14.01
C HIS A 91 -8.60 2.10 13.19
N PRO A 92 -7.27 2.15 13.34
CA PRO A 92 -6.37 1.25 12.61
C PRO A 92 -6.58 -0.23 12.95
N ASP A 93 -7.12 -0.55 14.12
CA ASP A 93 -7.53 -1.90 14.52
C ASP A 93 -8.65 -2.47 13.63
N VAL A 94 -9.69 -1.68 13.36
CA VAL A 94 -10.78 -2.03 12.44
C VAL A 94 -10.24 -2.24 11.03
N VAL A 95 -9.39 -1.33 10.57
CA VAL A 95 -8.73 -1.42 9.27
C VAL A 95 -7.87 -2.68 9.16
N ALA A 96 -7.15 -3.04 10.21
CA ALA A 96 -6.30 -4.23 10.25
C ALA A 96 -7.11 -5.53 10.15
N VAL A 97 -8.23 -5.63 10.88
CA VAL A 97 -9.14 -6.78 10.81
C VAL A 97 -9.69 -6.94 9.41
N TRP A 98 -10.14 -5.84 8.80
CA TRP A 98 -10.63 -5.85 7.42
C TRP A 98 -9.53 -6.26 6.43
N GLY A 99 -8.33 -5.69 6.56
CA GLY A 99 -7.18 -6.00 5.71
C GLY A 99 -6.76 -7.47 5.79
N ALA A 100 -6.78 -8.05 6.99
CA ALA A 100 -6.50 -9.48 7.18
C ALA A 100 -7.52 -10.37 6.46
N ALA A 101 -8.81 -9.99 6.45
CA ALA A 101 -9.85 -10.67 5.70
C ALA A 101 -9.64 -10.58 4.17
N GLN A 102 -8.91 -9.58 3.69
CA GLN A 102 -8.49 -9.43 2.29
C GLN A 102 -7.13 -10.10 1.99
N HIS A 103 -6.56 -10.83 2.94
CA HIS A 103 -5.22 -11.44 2.85
C HIS A 103 -4.09 -10.41 2.57
N ALA A 104 -4.25 -9.18 3.05
CA ALA A 104 -3.22 -8.15 2.97
C ALA A 104 -2.33 -8.16 4.21
N ASP A 105 -1.02 -7.94 4.04
CA ASP A 105 -0.08 -7.74 5.15
C ASP A 105 -0.18 -6.30 5.67
N TRP A 106 -0.43 -5.37 4.76
CA TRP A 106 -0.52 -3.93 5.01
C TRP A 106 -1.79 -3.36 4.40
N VAL A 107 -2.36 -2.37 5.07
CA VAL A 107 -3.45 -1.56 4.52
C VAL A 107 -2.98 -0.11 4.45
N LEU A 108 -3.10 0.48 3.26
CA LEU A 108 -2.89 1.90 3.07
C LEU A 108 -4.23 2.61 3.22
N VAL A 109 -4.35 3.42 4.27
CA VAL A 109 -5.49 4.28 4.56
C VAL A 109 -5.09 5.71 4.27
N SER A 110 -5.96 6.47 3.63
CA SER A 110 -5.66 7.88 3.39
C SER A 110 -6.89 8.74 3.33
N ARG A 111 -6.71 10.02 3.67
CA ARG A 111 -7.73 11.05 3.57
C ARG A 111 -7.17 12.32 2.95
N LEU A 112 -8.01 12.99 2.20
CA LEU A 112 -7.72 14.29 1.62
C LEU A 112 -8.42 15.37 2.45
N ASN A 113 -7.65 16.09 3.27
CA ASN A 113 -8.15 17.21 4.06
C ASN A 113 -8.13 18.47 3.19
N ARG A 114 -9.29 18.89 2.70
CA ARG A 114 -9.39 20.15 1.97
C ARG A 114 -9.49 21.31 2.94
N ILE A 115 -8.43 22.11 3.03
CA ILE A 115 -8.33 23.27 3.94
C ILE A 115 -8.91 24.52 3.28
N GLY A 116 -8.77 24.63 1.97
CA GLY A 116 -9.25 25.75 1.20
C GLY A 116 -9.34 25.45 -0.30
N PRO A 117 -9.72 26.45 -1.12
CA PRO A 117 -9.95 26.22 -2.55
C PRO A 117 -8.67 25.83 -3.34
N TRP A 118 -7.49 26.07 -2.77
CA TRP A 118 -6.20 25.89 -3.46
C TRP A 118 -5.22 25.01 -2.69
N ILE A 119 -5.58 24.61 -1.46
CA ILE A 119 -4.70 23.89 -0.55
C ILE A 119 -5.46 22.71 0.07
N ALA A 120 -4.87 21.55 -0.02
CA ALA A 120 -5.27 20.39 0.76
C ALA A 120 -4.04 19.67 1.31
N GLU A 121 -4.26 18.83 2.28
CA GLU A 121 -3.29 17.88 2.82
C GLU A 121 -3.77 16.47 2.53
N TRP A 122 -2.94 15.70 1.88
CA TRP A 122 -3.17 14.28 1.73
C TRP A 122 -2.43 13.53 2.82
N GLU A 123 -3.18 13.01 3.75
CA GLU A 123 -2.65 12.21 4.84
C GLU A 123 -2.71 10.73 4.45
N VAL A 124 -1.60 10.04 4.66
CA VAL A 124 -1.43 8.63 4.32
C VAL A 124 -0.90 7.89 5.54
N GLN A 125 -1.52 6.76 5.86
CA GLN A 125 -1.16 5.90 6.98
C GLN A 125 -1.00 4.47 6.51
N VAL A 126 0.06 3.79 6.96
CA VAL A 126 0.28 2.36 6.75
C VAL A 126 -0.12 1.61 8.01
N VAL A 127 -1.09 0.72 7.89
CA VAL A 127 -1.60 -0.12 8.98
C VAL A 127 -1.12 -1.55 8.81
N SER A 128 -0.54 -2.14 9.85
CA SER A 128 -0.18 -3.55 9.89
C SER A 128 -1.37 -4.41 10.29
N THR A 129 -1.74 -5.37 9.44
CA THR A 129 -2.80 -6.34 9.75
C THR A 129 -2.39 -7.27 10.89
N LYS A 130 -1.10 -7.63 10.97
CA LYS A 130 -0.55 -8.49 12.01
C LYS A 130 -0.45 -7.81 13.38
N LEU A 131 -0.03 -6.53 13.40
CA LEU A 131 0.17 -5.77 14.65
C LEU A 131 -1.08 -4.99 15.06
N GLN A 132 -2.10 -4.94 14.19
CA GLN A 132 -3.37 -4.23 14.39
C GLN A 132 -3.20 -2.77 14.80
N ARG A 133 -2.23 -2.09 14.19
CA ARG A 133 -1.93 -0.68 14.47
C ARG A 133 -1.33 0.02 13.27
N ALA A 134 -1.42 1.34 13.29
CA ALA A 134 -0.65 2.19 12.40
C ALA A 134 0.85 2.00 12.65
N MET A 135 1.61 1.89 11.57
CA MET A 135 3.07 1.75 11.61
C MET A 135 3.75 3.08 11.39
N ASP A 136 3.23 3.85 10.46
CA ASP A 136 3.75 5.17 10.14
C ASP A 136 2.69 6.00 9.42
N THR A 137 2.87 7.31 9.42
CA THR A 137 1.97 8.30 8.83
C THR A 137 2.76 9.38 8.11
N ARG A 138 2.24 9.84 6.98
CA ARG A 138 2.82 10.95 6.22
C ARG A 138 1.75 11.94 5.81
N VAL A 139 2.09 13.23 5.91
CA VAL A 139 1.29 14.34 5.39
C VAL A 139 1.98 14.89 4.15
N ILE A 140 1.22 15.06 3.08
CA ILE A 140 1.68 15.56 1.78
C ILE A 140 0.83 16.78 1.42
N GLU A 141 1.44 17.95 1.42
CA GLU A 141 0.76 19.18 1.03
C GLU A 141 0.50 19.19 -0.49
N LEU A 142 -0.73 19.47 -0.88
CA LEU A 142 -1.17 19.60 -2.27
C LEU A 142 -1.54 21.06 -2.54
N LYS A 143 -0.89 21.65 -3.54
CA LYS A 143 -1.16 23.04 -3.99
C LYS A 143 -1.78 23.04 -5.38
N GLY A 144 -2.73 23.96 -5.60
CA GLY A 144 -3.36 24.14 -6.91
C GLY A 144 -4.36 23.05 -7.29
N ILE A 145 -4.98 22.42 -6.30
CA ILE A 145 -6.06 21.45 -6.51
C ILE A 145 -7.13 22.10 -7.40
N GLY A 146 -7.61 21.34 -8.40
CA GLY A 146 -8.61 21.81 -9.35
C GLY A 146 -8.05 22.39 -10.65
N ARG A 147 -6.73 22.66 -10.76
CA ARG A 147 -6.12 23.10 -12.03
C ARG A 147 -5.57 21.93 -12.85
N ASP A 148 -4.88 21.00 -12.19
CA ASP A 148 -4.36 19.77 -12.80
C ASP A 148 -4.32 18.65 -11.76
N THR A 149 -5.44 17.96 -11.63
CA THR A 149 -5.61 16.85 -10.66
C THR A 149 -4.69 15.68 -10.97
N THR A 150 -4.42 15.43 -12.25
CA THR A 150 -3.57 14.31 -12.69
C THR A 150 -2.11 14.54 -12.31
N LEU A 151 -1.58 15.75 -12.56
CA LEU A 151 -0.21 16.10 -12.18
C LEU A 151 -0.04 16.10 -10.67
N THR A 152 -0.99 16.68 -9.94
CA THR A 152 -0.99 16.73 -8.48
C THR A 152 -0.98 15.32 -7.90
N ALA A 153 -1.84 14.42 -8.36
CA ALA A 153 -1.86 13.03 -7.94
C ALA A 153 -0.55 12.31 -8.27
N HIS A 154 -0.04 12.47 -9.49
CA HIS A 154 1.20 11.81 -9.92
C HIS A 154 2.41 12.19 -9.04
N MET A 155 2.54 13.45 -8.68
CA MET A 155 3.61 13.90 -7.79
C MET A 155 3.44 13.39 -6.37
N SER A 156 2.21 13.34 -5.87
CA SER A 156 1.90 13.00 -4.48
C SER A 156 2.06 11.51 -4.17
N VAL A 157 1.74 10.62 -5.12
CA VAL A 157 1.81 9.16 -4.89
C VAL A 157 3.24 8.65 -4.65
N ARG A 158 4.27 9.41 -5.05
CA ARG A 158 5.66 9.11 -4.68
C ARG A 158 5.85 9.15 -3.17
N GLY A 159 5.17 10.08 -2.49
CA GLY A 159 5.21 10.17 -1.03
C GLY A 159 4.58 8.95 -0.34
N ALA A 160 3.43 8.47 -0.83
CA ALA A 160 2.80 7.27 -0.30
C ALA A 160 3.65 6.02 -0.54
N ALA A 161 4.20 5.85 -1.75
CA ALA A 161 5.07 4.73 -2.07
C ALA A 161 6.35 4.74 -1.23
N TRP A 162 6.94 5.92 -1.00
CA TRP A 162 8.08 6.08 -0.10
C TRP A 162 7.74 5.66 1.33
N LEU A 163 6.57 6.02 1.85
CA LEU A 163 6.12 5.62 3.19
C LEU A 163 6.06 4.09 3.31
N VAL A 164 5.46 3.43 2.34
CA VAL A 164 5.38 1.96 2.31
C VAL A 164 6.78 1.33 2.32
N ASP A 165 7.71 1.85 1.52
CA ASP A 165 9.09 1.38 1.50
C ASP A 165 9.78 1.57 2.87
N GLN A 166 9.61 2.72 3.52
CA GLN A 166 10.22 2.99 4.84
C GLN A 166 9.70 2.02 5.89
N VAL A 167 8.40 1.78 5.93
CA VAL A 167 7.80 0.80 6.85
C VAL A 167 8.32 -0.62 6.55
N THR A 168 8.35 -1.02 5.28
CA THR A 168 8.86 -2.33 4.88
C THR A 168 10.31 -2.53 5.30
N GLN A 169 11.18 -1.54 5.08
CA GLN A 169 12.58 -1.59 5.50
C GLN A 169 12.74 -1.63 7.02
N SER A 170 11.95 -0.83 7.75
CA SER A 170 11.97 -0.81 9.21
C SER A 170 11.61 -2.16 9.81
N VAL A 171 10.60 -2.84 9.24
CA VAL A 171 10.21 -4.18 9.67
C VAL A 171 11.25 -5.22 9.29
N ALA A 172 11.82 -5.16 8.08
CA ALA A 172 12.88 -6.05 7.65
C ALA A 172 14.11 -5.95 8.55
N HIS A 173 14.53 -4.74 8.93
CA HIS A 173 15.61 -4.53 9.87
C HIS A 173 15.30 -5.10 11.27
N ALA A 174 14.08 -4.90 11.78
CA ALA A 174 13.68 -5.41 13.08
C ALA A 174 13.61 -6.93 13.15
N THR A 175 13.36 -7.60 12.02
CA THR A 175 13.26 -9.07 11.92
C THR A 175 14.55 -9.73 11.43
N ALA A 176 15.61 -8.95 11.16
CA ALA A 176 16.84 -9.38 10.49
C ALA A 176 16.61 -10.03 9.11
N ASP A 177 15.43 -9.84 8.53
CA ASP A 177 15.06 -10.33 7.21
C ASP A 177 15.27 -9.23 6.16
N THR A 178 16.52 -9.06 5.76
CA THR A 178 16.89 -8.06 4.74
C THR A 178 16.43 -8.42 3.33
N THR A 179 15.96 -9.65 3.12
CA THR A 179 15.55 -10.13 1.80
C THR A 179 14.18 -9.59 1.37
N ALA A 180 13.33 -9.21 2.32
CA ALA A 180 12.02 -8.61 2.07
C ALA A 180 12.10 -7.14 1.60
N ALA A 181 13.23 -6.46 1.80
CA ALA A 181 13.35 -5.03 1.52
C ALA A 181 13.23 -4.67 0.02
N GLY A 182 13.63 -5.57 -0.89
CA GLY A 182 13.52 -5.34 -2.33
C GLY A 182 14.17 -4.03 -2.81
N ARG A 183 13.93 -3.66 -4.09
CA ARG A 183 14.40 -2.37 -4.63
C ARG A 183 13.49 -1.23 -4.14
N PRO A 184 14.05 -0.10 -3.67
CA PRO A 184 13.25 1.04 -3.23
C PRO A 184 12.27 1.56 -4.29
N CYS A 185 11.08 1.94 -3.87
CA CYS A 185 9.99 2.42 -4.73
C CYS A 185 10.13 3.90 -5.14
N HIS A 186 11.07 4.60 -4.56
CA HIS A 186 11.28 6.05 -4.74
C HIS A 186 12.30 6.40 -5.84
N ALA A 187 12.83 5.40 -6.52
CA ALA A 187 13.78 5.62 -7.62
C ALA A 187 13.09 6.09 -8.90
#